data_9ddd4fddafeb0d4b9253e53b4ed9162e
#
_entry.id   9ddd4fddafeb0d4b9253e53b4ed9162e
#
_cell.length_a   1.000
_cell.length_b   1.000
_cell.length_c   1.000
_cell.angle_alpha   90.00
_cell.angle_beta   90.00
_cell.angle_gamma   90.00
#
_symmetry.space_group_name_H-M   'P 1'
#
loop_
_entity.id
_entity.type
_entity.pdbx_description
1 polymer ?
#
loop_
_entity_poly.entity_id
_entity_poly.type
_entity_poly.pdbx_seq_one_letter_code
_entity_poly.pdbx_strand_id
1 'polypeptide(L)'
;MSDPLFDLTGRVAVVTGGMGQLGAELAVALATRGMRVAILDVETTPRAGAPGLVTALEEGTVRAHACDVTDRAQVEAALALVEVDWGVPDLLVNAAAIDAPPNAPADEVGPFEDVPVESLAGVVHVNVLGVVIPCQVIGGAMAHAGRGSIVNVGSIYGLLSPDQGLYDFRREAGEAFYKPVAYSVSKSALVNLTRYLATYWGRSGVRVNTLTPHGIENAQPAAFVEAFAARSPLGRLMDVSEAVGAVVFLASDASSYVTGANLVVDGGWSAW
;
A
#
# COMPACT_ATOMS: atom_id res chain seq x y z
N MET A 1 25.99 1.68 -16.85
CA MET A 1 25.35 3.01 -16.74
C MET A 1 23.91 2.73 -16.37
N SER A 2 23.40 3.32 -15.26
CA SER A 2 21.98 3.24 -14.90
C SER A 2 21.16 4.03 -15.93
N ASP A 3 19.98 3.52 -16.27
CA ASP A 3 19.04 4.22 -17.13
C ASP A 3 18.52 5.47 -16.40
N PRO A 4 18.75 6.69 -16.92
CA PRO A 4 18.35 7.92 -16.24
C PRO A 4 16.82 8.03 -16.02
N LEU A 5 16.00 7.33 -16.82
CA LEU A 5 14.55 7.32 -16.65
C LEU A 5 14.11 6.69 -15.33
N PHE A 6 14.91 5.77 -14.77
CA PHE A 6 14.62 5.08 -13.51
C PHE A 6 15.49 5.57 -12.35
N ASP A 7 16.22 6.67 -12.52
CA ASP A 7 17.07 7.23 -11.47
C ASP A 7 16.22 7.89 -10.37
N LEU A 8 16.40 7.41 -9.14
CA LEU A 8 15.74 7.90 -7.93
C LEU A 8 16.71 8.58 -6.96
N THR A 9 17.99 8.70 -7.34
CA THR A 9 19.05 9.21 -6.48
C THR A 9 18.74 10.62 -5.98
N GLY A 10 18.85 10.80 -4.66
CA GLY A 10 18.65 12.08 -3.99
C GLY A 10 17.19 12.50 -3.80
N ARG A 11 16.22 11.75 -4.32
CA ARG A 11 14.78 12.01 -4.11
C ARG A 11 14.37 11.60 -2.70
N VAL A 12 13.27 12.19 -2.22
CA VAL A 12 12.69 11.91 -0.91
C VAL A 12 11.39 11.16 -1.06
N ALA A 13 11.23 10.06 -0.33
CA ALA A 13 10.00 9.28 -0.27
C ALA A 13 9.39 9.30 1.14
N VAL A 14 8.07 9.30 1.19
CA VAL A 14 7.29 8.96 2.38
C VAL A 14 6.52 7.67 2.09
N VAL A 15 6.63 6.69 3.00
CA VAL A 15 5.92 5.41 2.93
C VAL A 15 5.07 5.25 4.19
N THR A 16 3.75 5.25 4.06
CA THR A 16 2.85 4.96 5.18
C THR A 16 2.71 3.45 5.35
N GLY A 17 2.56 2.97 6.59
CA GLY A 17 2.53 1.53 6.86
C GLY A 17 3.86 0.82 6.56
N GLY A 18 4.98 1.53 6.71
CA GLY A 18 6.30 1.06 6.32
C GLY A 18 6.89 0.00 7.24
N MET A 19 6.28 -0.29 8.38
CA MET A 19 6.66 -1.43 9.25
C MET A 19 5.94 -2.73 8.88
N GLY A 20 4.90 -2.66 8.02
CA GLY A 20 4.23 -3.81 7.45
C GLY A 20 5.08 -4.51 6.37
N GLN A 21 4.61 -5.68 5.88
CA GLN A 21 5.37 -6.50 4.92
C GLN A 21 5.70 -5.74 3.63
N LEU A 22 4.68 -5.22 2.95
CA LEU A 22 4.86 -4.52 1.68
C LEU A 22 5.58 -3.18 1.86
N GLY A 23 5.17 -2.40 2.88
CA GLY A 23 5.77 -1.10 3.13
C GLY A 23 7.26 -1.17 3.46
N ALA A 24 7.69 -2.17 4.25
CA ALA A 24 9.08 -2.40 4.59
C ALA A 24 9.93 -2.76 3.35
N GLU A 25 9.42 -3.68 2.51
CA GLU A 25 10.07 -4.05 1.25
C GLU A 25 10.23 -2.84 0.32
N LEU A 26 9.19 -2.04 0.18
CA LEU A 26 9.23 -0.83 -0.65
C LEU A 26 10.19 0.21 -0.08
N ALA A 27 10.20 0.44 1.24
CA ALA A 27 11.11 1.40 1.86
C ALA A 27 12.58 1.03 1.64
N VAL A 28 12.93 -0.25 1.83
CA VAL A 28 14.29 -0.77 1.58
C VAL A 28 14.63 -0.64 0.09
N ALA A 29 13.74 -1.06 -0.79
CA ALA A 29 13.96 -1.02 -2.23
C ALA A 29 14.16 0.40 -2.78
N LEU A 30 13.47 1.41 -2.22
CA LEU A 30 13.64 2.81 -2.58
C LEU A 30 14.96 3.37 -2.02
N ALA A 31 15.29 3.05 -0.76
CA ALA A 31 16.55 3.46 -0.14
C ALA A 31 17.77 2.91 -0.87
N THR A 32 17.77 1.64 -1.27
CA THR A 32 18.87 1.02 -2.05
C THR A 32 19.04 1.64 -3.44
N ARG A 33 18.04 2.39 -3.93
CA ARG A 33 18.11 3.17 -5.18
C ARG A 33 18.45 4.64 -4.96
N GLY A 34 18.97 4.97 -3.77
CA GLY A 34 19.48 6.29 -3.45
C GLY A 34 18.43 7.31 -2.99
N MET A 35 17.20 6.88 -2.70
CA MET A 35 16.22 7.76 -2.05
C MET A 35 16.48 7.87 -0.55
N ARG A 36 16.07 8.99 0.03
CA ARG A 36 15.85 9.12 1.47
C ARG A 36 14.41 8.78 1.77
N VAL A 37 14.17 7.87 2.71
CA VAL A 37 12.83 7.33 2.95
C VAL A 37 12.39 7.62 4.38
N ALA A 38 11.26 8.32 4.53
CA ALA A 38 10.55 8.46 5.80
C ALA A 38 9.41 7.43 5.87
N ILE A 39 9.37 6.63 6.90
CA ILE A 39 8.27 5.74 7.23
C ILE A 39 7.35 6.44 8.22
N LEU A 40 6.04 6.45 7.93
CA LEU A 40 4.99 6.85 8.86
C LEU A 40 4.19 5.61 9.25
N ASP A 41 4.29 5.19 10.50
CA ASP A 41 3.61 4.00 11.01
C ASP A 41 3.27 4.20 12.49
N VAL A 42 2.24 3.52 12.97
CA VAL A 42 1.93 3.49 14.41
C VAL A 42 3.01 2.75 15.20
N GLU A 43 3.69 1.81 14.54
CA GLU A 43 4.86 1.11 15.06
C GLU A 43 6.14 1.73 14.49
N THR A 44 7.22 1.75 15.29
CA THR A 44 8.55 2.22 14.85
C THR A 44 9.60 1.13 14.87
N THR A 45 9.22 -0.06 15.32
CA THR A 45 10.10 -1.23 15.37
C THR A 45 9.82 -2.13 14.16
N PRO A 46 10.84 -2.49 13.37
CA PRO A 46 10.67 -3.40 12.25
C PRO A 46 10.08 -4.75 12.70
N ARG A 47 9.16 -5.28 11.88
CA ARG A 47 8.65 -6.63 12.08
C ARG A 47 9.76 -7.67 12.01
N ALA A 48 9.58 -8.81 12.67
CA ALA A 48 10.48 -9.95 12.52
C ALA A 48 10.56 -10.37 11.03
N GLY A 49 11.77 -10.64 10.55
CA GLY A 49 12.00 -11.06 9.16
C GLY A 49 12.21 -9.91 8.16
N ALA A 50 12.42 -8.67 8.62
CA ALA A 50 12.76 -7.53 7.77
C ALA A 50 14.21 -7.02 8.01
N PRO A 51 15.26 -7.84 7.82
CA PRO A 51 16.64 -7.45 8.15
C PRO A 51 17.14 -6.26 7.32
N GLY A 52 16.72 -6.16 6.06
CA GLY A 52 17.07 -5.02 5.21
C GLY A 52 16.55 -3.68 5.74
N LEU A 53 15.37 -3.67 6.37
CA LEU A 53 14.83 -2.47 7.00
C LEU A 53 15.62 -2.09 8.26
N VAL A 54 16.02 -3.09 9.07
CA VAL A 54 16.89 -2.84 10.25
C VAL A 54 18.17 -2.16 9.82
N THR A 55 18.87 -2.70 8.82
CA THR A 55 20.10 -2.12 8.27
C THR A 55 19.87 -0.69 7.75
N ALA A 56 18.82 -0.47 6.97
CA ALA A 56 18.53 0.85 6.41
C ALA A 56 18.22 1.94 7.47
N LEU A 57 17.59 1.53 8.58
CA LEU A 57 17.36 2.40 9.75
C LEU A 57 18.67 2.72 10.48
N GLU A 58 19.54 1.72 10.68
CA GLU A 58 20.86 1.91 11.30
C GLU A 58 21.77 2.81 10.46
N GLU A 59 21.73 2.69 9.15
CA GLU A 59 22.46 3.54 8.21
C GLU A 59 21.86 4.95 8.05
N GLY A 60 20.65 5.18 8.54
CA GLY A 60 19.94 6.46 8.45
C GLY A 60 19.44 6.82 7.05
N THR A 61 19.45 5.88 6.10
CA THR A 61 18.85 6.03 4.77
C THR A 61 17.32 5.91 4.82
N VAL A 62 16.81 5.22 5.84
CA VAL A 62 15.40 5.17 6.24
C VAL A 62 15.25 5.75 7.63
N ARG A 63 14.20 6.54 7.87
CA ARG A 63 13.81 7.02 9.20
C ARG A 63 12.36 6.68 9.47
N ALA A 64 12.07 6.27 10.71
CA ALA A 64 10.72 5.95 11.15
C ALA A 64 10.17 7.04 12.07
N HIS A 65 8.93 7.42 11.81
CA HIS A 65 8.18 8.38 12.62
C HIS A 65 6.90 7.69 13.10
N ALA A 66 6.67 7.66 14.43
CA ALA A 66 5.42 7.22 15.01
C ALA A 66 4.30 8.16 14.53
N CYS A 67 3.34 7.62 13.79
CA CYS A 67 2.29 8.41 13.15
C CYS A 67 1.07 7.55 12.87
N ASP A 68 -0.07 7.93 13.46
CA ASP A 68 -1.37 7.47 13.00
C ASP A 68 -1.77 8.29 11.77
N VAL A 69 -1.84 7.64 10.63
CA VAL A 69 -2.18 8.27 9.34
C VAL A 69 -3.62 8.79 9.29
N THR A 70 -4.45 8.41 10.25
CA THR A 70 -5.83 8.92 10.41
C THR A 70 -5.89 10.20 11.26
N ASP A 71 -4.77 10.58 11.88
CA ASP A 71 -4.61 11.82 12.64
C ASP A 71 -3.86 12.86 11.79
N ARG A 72 -4.58 13.86 11.33
CA ARG A 72 -4.02 14.93 10.49
C ARG A 72 -2.86 15.66 11.16
N ALA A 73 -2.95 15.95 12.46
CA ALA A 73 -1.91 16.70 13.17
C ALA A 73 -0.60 15.89 13.26
N GLN A 74 -0.69 14.56 13.42
CA GLN A 74 0.49 13.70 13.41
C GLN A 74 1.13 13.65 12.02
N VAL A 75 0.33 13.58 10.94
CA VAL A 75 0.85 13.60 9.56
C VAL A 75 1.52 14.95 9.25
N GLU A 76 0.94 16.08 9.69
CA GLU A 76 1.53 17.41 9.54
C GLU A 76 2.85 17.53 10.31
N ALA A 77 2.91 17.03 11.54
CA ALA A 77 4.13 17.03 12.33
C ALA A 77 5.24 16.17 11.71
N ALA A 78 4.89 14.99 11.20
CA ALA A 78 5.84 14.12 10.51
C ALA A 78 6.36 14.74 9.22
N LEU A 79 5.48 15.35 8.40
CA LEU A 79 5.92 16.08 7.20
C LEU A 79 6.88 17.21 7.54
N ALA A 80 6.61 18.00 8.59
CA ALA A 80 7.50 19.08 9.00
C ALA A 80 8.91 18.60 9.33
N LEU A 81 9.06 17.44 10.00
CA LEU A 81 10.36 16.82 10.26
C LEU A 81 11.06 16.39 8.96
N VAL A 82 10.32 15.77 8.04
CA VAL A 82 10.86 15.36 6.74
C VAL A 82 11.33 16.56 5.93
N GLU A 83 10.55 17.63 5.89
CA GLU A 83 10.89 18.85 5.15
C GLU A 83 12.14 19.56 5.70
N VAL A 84 12.27 19.59 7.02
CA VAL A 84 13.48 20.17 7.67
C VAL A 84 14.73 19.35 7.34
N ASP A 85 14.63 18.03 7.33
CA ASP A 85 15.78 17.14 7.16
C ASP A 85 16.15 16.96 5.68
N TRP A 86 15.17 16.87 4.79
CA TRP A 86 15.37 16.40 3.41
C TRP A 86 14.65 17.22 2.35
N GLY A 87 13.74 18.10 2.72
CA GLY A 87 12.91 18.88 1.81
C GLY A 87 11.57 18.21 1.49
N VAL A 88 10.83 18.85 0.60
CA VAL A 88 9.49 18.35 0.18
C VAL A 88 9.62 16.98 -0.50
N PRO A 89 8.82 15.98 -0.07
CA PRO A 89 8.85 14.65 -0.68
C PRO A 89 8.56 14.66 -2.19
N ASP A 90 9.27 13.80 -2.93
CA ASP A 90 9.06 13.55 -4.36
C ASP A 90 8.11 12.36 -4.59
N LEU A 91 8.01 11.45 -3.60
CA LEU A 91 7.17 10.26 -3.64
C LEU A 91 6.38 10.11 -2.34
N LEU A 92 5.08 9.84 -2.45
CA LEU A 92 4.24 9.33 -1.36
C LEU A 92 3.71 7.95 -1.75
N VAL A 93 3.98 6.94 -0.93
CA VAL A 93 3.39 5.60 -1.06
C VAL A 93 2.42 5.38 0.11
N ASN A 94 1.13 5.37 -0.16
CA ASN A 94 0.10 5.06 0.81
C ASN A 94 -0.10 3.54 0.90
N ALA A 95 0.63 2.89 1.84
CA ALA A 95 0.58 1.44 2.04
C ALA A 95 -0.02 1.03 3.40
N ALA A 96 -0.31 1.98 4.30
CA ALA A 96 -1.00 1.70 5.55
C ALA A 96 -2.41 1.15 5.28
N ALA A 97 -2.72 0.01 5.88
CA ALA A 97 -4.04 -0.61 5.78
C ALA A 97 -4.21 -1.70 6.85
N ILE A 98 -5.46 -1.98 7.18
CA ILE A 98 -5.86 -3.16 7.97
C ILE A 98 -6.73 -4.07 7.12
N ASP A 99 -6.64 -5.37 7.37
CA ASP A 99 -7.39 -6.43 6.69
C ASP A 99 -7.66 -7.60 7.64
N ALA A 100 -8.62 -8.45 7.30
CA ALA A 100 -8.83 -9.75 7.90
C ALA A 100 -8.13 -10.84 7.05
N PRO A 101 -6.97 -11.36 7.49
CA PRO A 101 -6.24 -12.38 6.74
C PRO A 101 -6.98 -13.73 6.74
N PRO A 102 -6.56 -14.71 5.90
CA PRO A 102 -7.22 -16.03 5.82
C PRO A 102 -7.21 -16.84 7.14
N ASN A 103 -6.41 -16.43 8.11
CA ASN A 103 -6.32 -17.02 9.46
C ASN A 103 -6.88 -16.10 10.56
N ALA A 104 -7.66 -15.06 10.22
CA ALA A 104 -8.33 -14.20 11.19
C ALA A 104 -9.30 -15.00 12.07
N PRO A 105 -9.58 -14.57 13.32
CA PRO A 105 -10.59 -15.17 14.19
C PRO A 105 -11.96 -15.26 13.51
N ALA A 106 -12.68 -16.35 13.73
CA ALA A 106 -13.95 -16.62 13.03
C ALA A 106 -15.09 -15.68 13.49
N ASP A 107 -15.02 -15.17 14.70
CA ASP A 107 -15.98 -14.21 15.27
C ASP A 107 -15.85 -12.79 14.73
N GLU A 108 -14.75 -12.49 14.02
CA GLU A 108 -14.54 -11.20 13.33
C GLU A 108 -14.97 -11.23 11.84
N VAL A 109 -15.30 -12.41 11.29
CA VAL A 109 -15.40 -12.63 9.84
C VAL A 109 -16.62 -13.48 9.43
N GLY A 110 -17.69 -13.42 10.16
CA GLY A 110 -18.93 -14.17 9.94
C GLY A 110 -19.70 -13.81 8.66
N PRO A 111 -20.92 -14.34 8.49
CA PRO A 111 -21.82 -13.97 7.41
C PRO A 111 -22.02 -12.46 7.32
N PHE A 112 -22.20 -11.94 6.12
CA PHE A 112 -22.30 -10.50 5.86
C PHE A 112 -23.38 -9.80 6.71
N GLU A 113 -24.53 -10.46 6.88
CA GLU A 113 -25.66 -9.97 7.67
C GLU A 113 -25.39 -9.83 9.17
N ASP A 114 -24.37 -10.54 9.67
CA ASP A 114 -24.02 -10.59 11.09
C ASP A 114 -22.79 -9.72 11.43
N VAL A 115 -22.07 -9.21 10.41
CA VAL A 115 -20.88 -8.39 10.64
C VAL A 115 -21.26 -7.03 11.24
N PRO A 116 -20.69 -6.65 12.40
CA PRO A 116 -20.98 -5.35 13.03
C PRO A 116 -20.58 -4.18 12.11
N VAL A 117 -21.46 -3.19 12.00
CA VAL A 117 -21.20 -1.98 11.18
C VAL A 117 -19.98 -1.21 11.69
N GLU A 118 -19.72 -1.27 12.98
CA GLU A 118 -18.55 -0.66 13.63
C GLU A 118 -17.23 -1.26 13.12
N SER A 119 -17.20 -2.56 12.87
CA SER A 119 -16.02 -3.24 12.28
C SER A 119 -15.77 -2.74 10.86
N LEU A 120 -16.84 -2.59 10.06
CA LEU A 120 -16.74 -1.99 8.72
C LEU A 120 -16.24 -0.55 8.81
N ALA A 121 -16.81 0.26 9.71
CA ALA A 121 -16.42 1.65 9.89
C ALA A 121 -14.94 1.79 10.28
N GLY A 122 -14.43 0.92 11.16
CA GLY A 122 -13.01 0.90 11.54
C GLY A 122 -12.07 0.64 10.36
N VAL A 123 -12.39 -0.36 9.52
CA VAL A 123 -11.60 -0.66 8.32
C VAL A 123 -11.65 0.51 7.31
N VAL A 124 -12.82 1.08 7.07
CA VAL A 124 -12.98 2.25 6.18
C VAL A 124 -12.23 3.45 6.73
N HIS A 125 -12.27 3.69 8.03
CA HIS A 125 -11.53 4.78 8.68
C HIS A 125 -10.02 4.68 8.38
N VAL A 126 -9.40 3.55 8.65
CA VAL A 126 -7.97 3.38 8.41
C VAL A 126 -7.65 3.36 6.91
N ASN A 127 -8.34 2.53 6.12
CA ASN A 127 -7.95 2.26 4.75
C ASN A 127 -8.32 3.39 3.77
N VAL A 128 -9.27 4.26 4.11
CA VAL A 128 -9.67 5.39 3.26
C VAL A 128 -9.16 6.70 3.83
N LEU A 129 -9.48 7.05 5.10
CA LEU A 129 -9.02 8.32 5.66
C LEU A 129 -7.50 8.31 5.87
N GLY A 130 -6.90 7.16 6.22
CA GLY A 130 -5.45 6.99 6.29
C GLY A 130 -4.72 7.11 4.93
N VAL A 131 -5.45 7.21 3.82
CA VAL A 131 -4.91 7.59 2.49
C VAL A 131 -5.28 9.04 2.15
N VAL A 132 -6.50 9.46 2.43
CA VAL A 132 -6.98 10.82 2.15
C VAL A 132 -6.14 11.86 2.89
N ILE A 133 -5.88 11.65 4.18
CA ILE A 133 -5.15 12.62 5.02
C ILE A 133 -3.70 12.81 4.56
N PRO A 134 -2.87 11.75 4.36
CA PRO A 134 -1.55 11.91 3.78
C PRO A 134 -1.56 12.55 2.39
N CYS A 135 -2.54 12.22 1.54
CA CYS A 135 -2.69 12.91 0.25
C CYS A 135 -2.97 14.41 0.44
N GLN A 136 -3.84 14.80 1.38
CA GLN A 136 -4.12 16.22 1.63
C GLN A 136 -2.89 16.98 2.15
N VAL A 137 -2.16 16.39 3.08
CA VAL A 137 -1.02 17.04 3.75
C VAL A 137 0.21 16.99 2.85
N ILE A 138 0.69 15.79 2.52
CA ILE A 138 1.94 15.59 1.77
C ILE A 138 1.74 15.89 0.28
N GLY A 139 0.64 15.41 -0.30
CA GLY A 139 0.28 15.70 -1.69
C GLY A 139 0.03 17.20 -1.92
N GLY A 140 -0.54 17.89 -0.93
CA GLY A 140 -0.67 19.35 -0.93
C GLY A 140 0.68 20.07 -0.98
N ALA A 141 1.66 19.63 -0.17
CA ALA A 141 3.03 20.16 -0.20
C ALA A 141 3.71 19.91 -1.56
N MET A 142 3.57 18.69 -2.12
CA MET A 142 4.05 18.36 -3.47
C MET A 142 3.44 19.28 -4.54
N ALA A 143 2.12 19.53 -4.47
CA ALA A 143 1.44 20.39 -5.42
C ALA A 143 1.91 21.86 -5.34
N HIS A 144 2.19 22.36 -4.14
CA HIS A 144 2.81 23.67 -3.95
C HIS A 144 4.25 23.72 -4.49
N ALA A 145 5.00 22.63 -4.36
CA ALA A 145 6.35 22.50 -4.89
C ALA A 145 6.38 22.28 -6.43
N GLY A 146 5.23 22.05 -7.05
CA GLY A 146 5.11 21.86 -8.50
C GLY A 146 5.61 20.49 -9.00
N ARG A 147 5.78 19.49 -8.13
CA ARG A 147 6.27 18.16 -8.48
C ARG A 147 5.85 17.10 -7.47
N GLY A 148 5.71 15.87 -7.90
CA GLY A 148 5.47 14.73 -7.03
C GLY A 148 4.87 13.52 -7.72
N SER A 149 4.99 12.37 -7.09
CA SER A 149 4.31 11.13 -7.45
C SER A 149 3.63 10.53 -6.23
N ILE A 150 2.36 10.19 -6.35
CA ILE A 150 1.59 9.52 -5.29
C ILE A 150 1.20 8.13 -5.80
N VAL A 151 1.51 7.11 -5.01
CA VAL A 151 1.13 5.72 -5.26
C VAL A 151 0.21 5.26 -4.15
N ASN A 152 -1.07 5.08 -4.46
CA ASN A 152 -2.04 4.51 -3.53
C ASN A 152 -2.04 2.99 -3.68
N VAL A 153 -1.72 2.27 -2.61
CA VAL A 153 -1.76 0.80 -2.62
C VAL A 153 -3.20 0.32 -2.50
N GLY A 154 -3.75 -0.08 -3.64
CA GLY A 154 -5.05 -0.71 -3.78
C GLY A 154 -5.01 -2.20 -3.41
N SER A 155 -5.88 -2.95 -4.00
CA SER A 155 -5.96 -4.42 -3.97
C SER A 155 -6.79 -4.89 -5.13
N ILE A 156 -6.59 -6.13 -5.59
CA ILE A 156 -7.49 -6.74 -6.55
C ILE A 156 -8.93 -6.77 -6.02
N TYR A 157 -9.12 -6.88 -4.70
CA TYR A 157 -10.43 -6.80 -4.06
C TYR A 157 -11.02 -5.37 -4.05
N GLY A 158 -10.29 -4.37 -4.54
CA GLY A 158 -10.84 -3.06 -4.88
C GLY A 158 -11.40 -2.99 -6.31
N LEU A 159 -11.15 -3.98 -7.15
CA LEU A 159 -11.62 -4.10 -8.53
C LEU A 159 -12.63 -5.24 -8.71
N LEU A 160 -12.39 -6.34 -8.03
CA LEU A 160 -13.19 -7.58 -8.08
C LEU A 160 -13.67 -7.93 -6.67
N SER A 161 -14.76 -8.67 -6.58
CA SER A 161 -15.20 -9.26 -5.32
C SER A 161 -14.28 -10.41 -4.90
N PRO A 162 -14.08 -10.65 -3.59
CA PRO A 162 -13.44 -11.86 -3.10
C PRO A 162 -14.16 -13.11 -3.61
N ASP A 163 -13.42 -14.06 -4.13
CA ASP A 163 -13.93 -15.40 -4.31
C ASP A 163 -14.00 -16.09 -2.95
N GLN A 164 -15.21 -16.22 -2.42
CA GLN A 164 -15.44 -16.86 -1.11
C GLN A 164 -15.05 -18.35 -1.11
N GLY A 165 -14.99 -19.00 -2.28
CA GLY A 165 -14.52 -20.38 -2.42
C GLY A 165 -13.06 -20.59 -2.00
N LEU A 166 -12.24 -19.55 -1.97
CA LEU A 166 -10.86 -19.63 -1.43
C LEU A 166 -10.81 -19.97 0.06
N TYR A 167 -11.92 -19.81 0.77
CA TYR A 167 -12.06 -20.01 2.21
C TYR A 167 -12.93 -21.22 2.57
N ASP A 168 -13.29 -22.09 1.60
CA ASP A 168 -14.11 -23.29 1.82
C ASP A 168 -13.50 -24.21 2.88
N PHE A 169 -12.17 -24.34 2.90
CA PHE A 169 -11.47 -25.16 3.90
C PHE A 169 -11.80 -24.79 5.36
N ARG A 170 -12.10 -23.52 5.63
CA ARG A 170 -12.53 -23.06 6.97
C ARG A 170 -13.98 -23.44 7.24
N ARG A 171 -14.86 -23.25 6.25
CA ARG A 171 -16.29 -23.63 6.38
C ARG A 171 -16.47 -25.14 6.50
N GLU A 172 -15.65 -25.93 5.80
CA GLU A 172 -15.60 -27.39 5.91
C GLU A 172 -15.12 -27.84 7.30
N ALA A 173 -14.25 -27.03 7.94
CA ALA A 173 -13.84 -27.23 9.34
C ALA A 173 -14.88 -26.75 10.36
N GLY A 174 -16.05 -26.28 9.93
CA GLY A 174 -17.16 -25.84 10.79
C GLY A 174 -17.10 -24.37 11.22
N GLU A 175 -16.21 -23.57 10.62
CA GLU A 175 -16.10 -22.14 10.91
C GLU A 175 -16.96 -21.30 9.94
N ALA A 176 -17.74 -20.35 10.44
CA ALA A 176 -18.54 -19.44 9.63
C ALA A 176 -17.65 -18.31 9.05
N PHE A 177 -16.61 -18.67 8.29
CA PHE A 177 -15.65 -17.72 7.76
C PHE A 177 -16.06 -17.22 6.36
N TYR A 178 -16.12 -15.89 6.22
CA TYR A 178 -16.27 -15.18 4.94
C TYR A 178 -15.30 -14.00 4.90
N LYS A 179 -14.66 -13.75 3.76
CA LYS A 179 -13.82 -12.55 3.60
C LYS A 179 -14.69 -11.31 3.73
N PRO A 180 -14.43 -10.43 4.73
CA PRO A 180 -15.27 -9.28 5.01
C PRO A 180 -15.35 -8.29 3.85
N VAL A 181 -16.54 -7.72 3.64
CA VAL A 181 -16.79 -6.70 2.61
C VAL A 181 -16.03 -5.40 2.88
N ALA A 182 -15.74 -5.08 4.13
CA ALA A 182 -15.11 -3.82 4.56
C ALA A 182 -13.80 -3.54 3.80
N TYR A 183 -12.95 -4.56 3.66
CA TYR A 183 -11.69 -4.42 2.93
C TYR A 183 -11.94 -4.07 1.45
N SER A 184 -12.83 -4.81 0.78
CA SER A 184 -13.14 -4.58 -0.63
C SER A 184 -13.71 -3.19 -0.87
N VAL A 185 -14.68 -2.77 -0.06
CA VAL A 185 -15.27 -1.42 -0.13
C VAL A 185 -14.19 -0.35 0.07
N SER A 186 -13.32 -0.51 1.07
CA SER A 186 -12.26 0.47 1.35
C SER A 186 -11.25 0.58 0.20
N LYS A 187 -10.85 -0.55 -0.38
CA LYS A 187 -9.89 -0.56 -1.50
C LYS A 187 -10.50 -0.08 -2.83
N SER A 188 -11.80 -0.29 -3.04
CA SER A 188 -12.52 0.27 -4.20
C SER A 188 -12.54 1.80 -4.17
N ALA A 189 -12.67 2.42 -3.00
CA ALA A 189 -12.65 3.87 -2.85
C ALA A 189 -11.34 4.50 -3.37
N LEU A 190 -10.20 3.81 -3.21
CA LEU A 190 -8.89 4.33 -3.60
C LEU A 190 -8.73 4.49 -5.12
N VAL A 191 -9.40 3.65 -5.91
CA VAL A 191 -9.35 3.73 -7.38
C VAL A 191 -9.93 5.05 -7.88
N ASN A 192 -11.08 5.46 -7.33
CA ASN A 192 -11.68 6.73 -7.75
C ASN A 192 -11.03 7.94 -7.07
N LEU A 193 -10.54 7.82 -5.83
CA LEU A 193 -9.72 8.84 -5.18
C LEU A 193 -8.48 9.17 -6.03
N THR A 194 -7.80 8.14 -6.54
CA THR A 194 -6.65 8.30 -7.44
C THR A 194 -6.99 9.11 -8.68
N ARG A 195 -8.10 8.80 -9.35
CA ARG A 195 -8.57 9.54 -10.54
C ARG A 195 -8.91 10.99 -10.20
N TYR A 196 -9.61 11.20 -9.09
CA TYR A 196 -9.95 12.54 -8.63
C TYR A 196 -8.69 13.39 -8.40
N LEU A 197 -7.72 12.87 -7.65
CA LEU A 197 -6.49 13.58 -7.34
C LEU A 197 -5.59 13.79 -8.58
N ALA A 198 -5.54 12.82 -9.49
CA ALA A 198 -4.82 12.94 -10.75
C ALA A 198 -5.34 14.11 -11.61
N THR A 199 -6.66 14.28 -11.68
CA THR A 199 -7.28 15.40 -12.40
C THR A 199 -7.13 16.72 -11.65
N TYR A 200 -7.20 16.68 -10.33
CA TYR A 200 -7.11 17.87 -9.48
C TYR A 200 -5.69 18.48 -9.48
N TRP A 201 -4.65 17.64 -9.36
CA TRP A 201 -3.27 18.09 -9.24
C TRP A 201 -2.42 17.95 -10.51
N GLY A 202 -2.95 17.39 -11.57
CA GLY A 202 -2.16 17.16 -12.79
C GLY A 202 -1.47 18.43 -13.32
N ARG A 203 -2.14 19.58 -13.30
CA ARG A 203 -1.56 20.88 -13.70
C ARG A 203 -0.58 21.45 -12.67
N SER A 204 -0.58 20.95 -11.45
CA SER A 204 0.37 21.27 -10.40
C SER A 204 1.58 20.34 -10.39
N GLY A 205 1.79 19.55 -11.45
CA GLY A 205 2.96 18.68 -11.59
C GLY A 205 2.95 17.42 -10.71
N VAL A 206 1.82 17.05 -10.10
CA VAL A 206 1.71 15.84 -9.26
C VAL A 206 0.96 14.75 -10.03
N ARG A 207 1.60 13.58 -10.15
CA ARG A 207 1.00 12.36 -10.68
C ARG A 207 0.43 11.54 -9.55
N VAL A 208 -0.74 10.93 -9.74
CA VAL A 208 -1.37 10.07 -8.74
C VAL A 208 -1.83 8.78 -9.42
N ASN A 209 -1.36 7.63 -8.95
CA ASN A 209 -1.69 6.33 -9.51
C ASN A 209 -2.01 5.32 -8.41
N THR A 210 -2.75 4.28 -8.75
CA THR A 210 -2.98 3.13 -7.88
C THR A 210 -2.04 2.00 -8.31
N LEU A 211 -1.40 1.36 -7.32
CA LEU A 211 -0.80 0.04 -7.47
C LEU A 211 -1.78 -0.99 -6.92
N THR A 212 -2.18 -1.96 -7.72
CA THR A 212 -3.11 -3.01 -7.33
C THR A 212 -2.42 -4.37 -7.30
N PRO A 213 -1.83 -4.75 -6.15
CA PRO A 213 -1.26 -6.09 -5.96
C PRO A 213 -2.36 -7.10 -5.62
N HIS A 214 -2.04 -8.40 -5.78
CA HIS A 214 -2.89 -9.49 -5.30
C HIS A 214 -2.08 -10.65 -4.77
N GLY A 215 -2.58 -11.26 -3.68
CA GLY A 215 -2.08 -12.53 -3.14
C GLY A 215 -0.60 -12.51 -2.76
N ILE A 216 -0.15 -11.53 -1.99
CA ILE A 216 1.23 -11.51 -1.48
C ILE A 216 1.41 -12.64 -0.47
N GLU A 217 2.46 -13.44 -0.63
CA GLU A 217 2.80 -14.54 0.27
C GLU A 217 3.14 -14.00 1.68
N ASN A 218 2.48 -14.55 2.68
CA ASN A 218 2.67 -14.16 4.09
C ASN A 218 2.21 -15.30 5.03
N ALA A 219 2.79 -16.47 4.87
CA ALA A 219 2.50 -17.66 5.70
C ALA A 219 1.00 -18.02 5.80
N GLN A 220 0.26 -17.85 4.70
CA GLN A 220 -1.14 -18.27 4.63
C GLN A 220 -1.27 -19.80 4.77
N PRO A 221 -2.44 -20.32 5.22
CA PRO A 221 -2.70 -21.75 5.27
C PRO A 221 -2.50 -22.44 3.93
N ALA A 222 -1.92 -23.64 3.92
CA ALA A 222 -1.61 -24.37 2.69
C ALA A 222 -2.84 -24.58 1.79
N ALA A 223 -4.01 -24.87 2.38
CA ALA A 223 -5.26 -25.00 1.63
C ALA A 223 -5.66 -23.72 0.90
N PHE A 224 -5.44 -22.54 1.51
CA PHE A 224 -5.65 -21.27 0.84
C PHE A 224 -4.66 -21.07 -0.33
N VAL A 225 -3.37 -21.36 -0.10
CA VAL A 225 -2.33 -21.24 -1.13
C VAL A 225 -2.64 -22.12 -2.34
N GLU A 226 -3.06 -23.35 -2.12
CA GLU A 226 -3.44 -24.30 -3.16
C GLU A 226 -4.68 -23.80 -3.95
N ALA A 227 -5.74 -23.38 -3.26
CA ALA A 227 -6.95 -22.87 -3.89
C ALA A 227 -6.66 -21.57 -4.69
N PHE A 228 -5.79 -20.71 -4.17
CA PHE A 228 -5.34 -19.50 -4.86
C PHE A 228 -4.53 -19.84 -6.10
N ALA A 229 -3.52 -20.71 -5.99
CA ALA A 229 -2.66 -21.10 -7.09
C ALA A 229 -3.46 -21.73 -8.26
N ALA A 230 -4.48 -22.52 -7.93
CA ALA A 230 -5.35 -23.14 -8.94
C ALA A 230 -6.14 -22.12 -9.79
N ARG A 231 -6.34 -20.91 -9.29
CA ARG A 231 -7.07 -19.81 -9.98
C ARG A 231 -6.14 -18.73 -10.55
N SER A 232 -4.91 -18.69 -10.12
CA SER A 232 -3.93 -17.72 -10.61
C SER A 232 -3.28 -18.20 -11.91
N PRO A 233 -3.27 -17.43 -13.01
CA PRO A 233 -2.54 -17.77 -14.23
C PRO A 233 -1.07 -18.08 -14.02
N LEU A 234 -0.39 -17.36 -13.09
CA LEU A 234 0.99 -17.67 -12.74
C LEU A 234 1.13 -18.83 -11.76
N GLY A 235 0.03 -19.41 -11.25
CA GLY A 235 0.02 -20.62 -10.43
C GLY A 235 0.62 -20.49 -9.03
N ARG A 236 0.75 -19.27 -8.50
CA ARG A 236 1.34 -19.00 -7.19
C ARG A 236 0.90 -17.66 -6.60
N LEU A 237 1.16 -17.47 -5.31
CA LEU A 237 1.13 -16.15 -4.69
C LEU A 237 2.29 -15.27 -5.20
N MET A 238 2.16 -13.97 -5.04
CA MET A 238 3.16 -12.98 -5.38
C MET A 238 4.24 -12.94 -4.28
N ASP A 239 5.51 -12.96 -4.63
CA ASP A 239 6.58 -12.54 -3.73
C ASP A 239 6.49 -11.03 -3.51
N VAL A 240 6.69 -10.58 -2.26
CA VAL A 240 6.56 -9.15 -1.92
C VAL A 240 7.48 -8.25 -2.75
N SER A 241 8.65 -8.74 -3.12
CA SER A 241 9.62 -8.02 -3.95
C SER A 241 9.13 -7.76 -5.38
N GLU A 242 8.15 -8.53 -5.87
CA GLU A 242 7.60 -8.34 -7.22
C GLU A 242 6.76 -7.06 -7.36
N ALA A 243 6.36 -6.44 -6.24
CA ALA A 243 5.72 -5.12 -6.24
C ALA A 243 6.72 -3.96 -6.48
N VAL A 244 8.01 -4.19 -6.20
CA VAL A 244 9.04 -3.15 -6.22
C VAL A 244 9.18 -2.51 -7.60
N GLY A 245 9.23 -3.31 -8.66
CA GLY A 245 9.39 -2.81 -10.02
C GLY A 245 8.29 -1.81 -10.43
N ALA A 246 7.04 -2.10 -10.03
CA ALA A 246 5.91 -1.24 -10.32
C ALA A 246 6.00 0.09 -9.55
N VAL A 247 6.42 0.08 -8.28
CA VAL A 247 6.59 1.31 -7.49
C VAL A 247 7.76 2.13 -8.03
N VAL A 248 8.88 1.51 -8.37
CA VAL A 248 10.04 2.20 -8.98
C VAL A 248 9.65 2.87 -10.30
N PHE A 249 8.87 2.18 -11.15
CA PHE A 249 8.32 2.79 -12.37
C PHE A 249 7.46 4.01 -12.06
N LEU A 250 6.49 3.87 -11.15
CA LEU A 250 5.58 4.97 -10.79
C LEU A 250 6.28 6.13 -10.06
N ALA A 251 7.37 5.87 -9.36
CA ALA A 251 8.19 6.87 -8.67
C ALA A 251 9.11 7.65 -9.62
N SER A 252 9.48 7.05 -10.75
CA SER A 252 10.52 7.55 -11.66
C SER A 252 9.96 8.39 -12.81
N ASP A 253 10.87 8.99 -13.58
CA ASP A 253 10.54 9.76 -14.78
C ASP A 253 10.07 8.86 -15.93
N ALA A 254 10.31 7.54 -15.86
CA ALA A 254 9.78 6.57 -16.80
C ALA A 254 8.24 6.56 -16.86
N SER A 255 7.57 7.06 -15.81
CA SER A 255 6.12 7.20 -15.75
C SER A 255 5.65 8.67 -15.82
N SER A 256 6.45 9.58 -16.37
CA SER A 256 6.17 11.03 -16.38
C SER A 256 4.83 11.40 -17.05
N TYR A 257 4.29 10.55 -17.91
CA TYR A 257 2.99 10.75 -18.57
C TYR A 257 1.90 9.79 -18.06
N VAL A 258 2.12 9.14 -16.89
CA VAL A 258 1.18 8.20 -16.28
C VAL A 258 0.58 8.83 -15.02
N THR A 259 -0.70 9.18 -15.08
CA THR A 259 -1.49 9.68 -13.94
C THR A 259 -2.94 9.22 -14.04
N GLY A 260 -3.60 8.97 -12.93
CA GLY A 260 -4.97 8.43 -12.86
C GLY A 260 -5.07 6.95 -13.25
N ALA A 261 -3.95 6.28 -13.45
CA ALA A 261 -3.90 4.89 -13.85
C ALA A 261 -4.02 3.96 -12.63
N ASN A 262 -4.47 2.74 -12.92
CA ASN A 262 -4.40 1.62 -12.00
C ASN A 262 -3.44 0.56 -12.59
N LEU A 263 -2.27 0.43 -11.97
CA LEU A 263 -1.27 -0.56 -12.36
C LEU A 263 -1.53 -1.86 -11.60
N VAL A 264 -2.07 -2.85 -12.31
CA VAL A 264 -2.42 -4.15 -11.75
C VAL A 264 -1.19 -5.07 -11.77
N VAL A 265 -0.88 -5.68 -10.61
CA VAL A 265 0.21 -6.65 -10.41
C VAL A 265 -0.38 -7.84 -9.67
N ASP A 266 -1.08 -8.70 -10.40
CA ASP A 266 -1.96 -9.75 -9.84
C ASP A 266 -1.71 -11.16 -10.39
N GLY A 267 -0.62 -11.36 -11.13
CA GLY A 267 -0.31 -12.65 -11.74
C GLY A 267 -1.33 -13.10 -12.80
N GLY A 268 -2.09 -12.16 -13.35
CA GLY A 268 -3.14 -12.42 -14.35
C GLY A 268 -4.51 -12.76 -13.75
N TRP A 269 -4.68 -12.68 -12.44
CA TRP A 269 -5.93 -13.03 -11.75
C TRP A 269 -7.17 -12.36 -12.36
N SER A 270 -7.07 -11.10 -12.74
CA SER A 270 -8.17 -10.31 -13.30
C SER A 270 -8.29 -10.39 -14.83
N ALA A 271 -7.54 -11.26 -15.49
CA ALA A 271 -7.52 -11.35 -16.96
C ALA A 271 -8.62 -12.24 -17.54
N TRP A 272 -9.36 -13.00 -16.70
CA TRP A 272 -10.49 -13.88 -17.09
C TRP A 272 -11.71 -13.72 -16.20
#